data_6ad926b90d6869f1befc0450a5dfe493
#
_entry.id   6ad926b90d6869f1befc0450a5dfe493
#
_cell.length_a   1.000
_cell.length_b   1.000
_cell.length_c   1.000
_cell.angle_alpha   90.00
_cell.angle_beta   90.00
_cell.angle_gamma   90.00
#
_symmetry.space_group_name_H-M   'P 1'
#
loop_
_entity.id
_entity.type
_entity.pdbx_description
1 polymer ?
#
loop_
_entity_poly.entity_id
_entity_poly.type
_entity_poly.pdbx_seq_one_letter_code
_entity_poly.pdbx_strand_id
1 'polypeptide(L)'
;MNFSKRLNLFGDEIFAALNERRLELEKQGKKIYNMSVGTPDFHTPDHIKKALMEAAADDQNWRYSLRDLPELLDAVCAYYKKRFHVEITPDMVMSVYGSQEGMGHLGMTLCDEGDVVLLPDPCYPVFAAGSKLGGAVPYYYPLVAEHDFLPYVKDIPEDVARKSRYMVVSLPSNPVGSIATPGLYEEIVAFAKKYDILIIHDNAYSDIIFDGVEGGSFLATPGAREVGVEFFSLSKSFNVTGARISFLIGNPEIISALKKLRSQIDFGMFLPIQKAAIAALEGPLDSVKEQCRQYQARRDALCDGLASIGWETPNGKGTMFVWAKLPGKRTDSMAFCMELMEKAGVIVTPGASFGPHGEGYVRFALVLPPEKIKEAVESIRTSGI
;
A
#
# COMPACT_ATOMS: atom_id res chain seq x y z
N MET A 1 -3.95 -17.15 -31.39
CA MET A 1 -2.81 -16.22 -31.20
C MET A 1 -1.91 -16.77 -30.11
N ASN A 2 -0.60 -16.62 -30.24
CA ASN A 2 0.34 -17.00 -29.18
C ASN A 2 0.74 -15.74 -28.40
N PHE A 3 0.39 -15.70 -27.14
CA PHE A 3 0.79 -14.63 -26.23
C PHE A 3 2.06 -14.99 -25.46
N SER A 4 2.69 -14.01 -24.83
CA SER A 4 3.85 -14.24 -23.97
C SER A 4 3.49 -15.19 -22.83
N LYS A 5 4.37 -16.16 -22.55
CA LYS A 5 4.23 -17.06 -21.40
C LYS A 5 4.24 -16.32 -20.05
N ARG A 6 4.75 -15.08 -20.01
CA ARG A 6 4.71 -14.25 -18.81
C ARG A 6 3.29 -13.97 -18.31
N LEU A 7 2.28 -13.96 -19.20
CA LEU A 7 0.89 -13.78 -18.79
C LEU A 7 0.39 -14.92 -17.89
N ASN A 8 0.94 -16.12 -18.03
CA ASN A 8 0.60 -17.27 -17.20
C ASN A 8 1.12 -17.15 -15.75
N LEU A 9 1.97 -16.14 -15.45
CA LEU A 9 2.45 -15.86 -14.10
C LEU A 9 1.40 -15.14 -13.23
N PHE A 10 0.33 -14.65 -13.86
CA PHE A 10 -0.75 -13.91 -13.21
C PHE A 10 -2.02 -14.74 -13.27
N GLY A 11 -2.70 -14.85 -12.14
CA GLY A 11 -4.03 -15.50 -12.05
C GLY A 11 -5.15 -14.57 -12.49
N ASP A 12 -6.33 -15.15 -12.66
CA ASP A 12 -7.56 -14.39 -12.91
C ASP A 12 -7.91 -13.50 -11.70
N GLU A 13 -8.62 -12.40 -11.94
CA GLU A 13 -9.03 -11.48 -10.88
C GLU A 13 -10.00 -12.16 -9.90
N ILE A 14 -9.52 -12.49 -8.70
CA ILE A 14 -10.35 -13.01 -7.59
C ILE A 14 -11.53 -12.08 -7.28
N PHE A 15 -11.34 -10.78 -7.48
CA PHE A 15 -12.38 -9.78 -7.27
C PHE A 15 -13.52 -9.82 -8.29
N ALA A 16 -13.36 -10.46 -9.45
CA ALA A 16 -14.39 -10.51 -10.50
C ALA A 16 -15.65 -11.25 -10.00
N ALA A 17 -15.48 -12.46 -9.42
CA ALA A 17 -16.60 -13.25 -8.90
C ALA A 17 -17.36 -12.54 -7.77
N LEU A 18 -16.63 -11.90 -6.83
CA LEU A 18 -17.25 -11.11 -5.77
C LEU A 18 -18.02 -9.91 -6.32
N ASN A 19 -17.48 -9.25 -7.35
CA ASN A 19 -18.13 -8.10 -7.96
C ASN A 19 -19.38 -8.49 -8.76
N GLU A 20 -19.34 -9.58 -9.51
CA GLU A 20 -20.51 -10.12 -10.22
C GLU A 20 -21.63 -10.43 -9.25
N ARG A 21 -21.32 -11.17 -8.17
CA ARG A 21 -22.31 -11.53 -7.16
C ARG A 21 -22.88 -10.30 -6.45
N ARG A 22 -22.06 -9.31 -6.15
CA ARG A 22 -22.52 -8.01 -5.62
C ARG A 22 -23.56 -7.38 -6.51
N LEU A 23 -23.28 -7.28 -7.82
CA LEU A 23 -24.21 -6.66 -8.79
C LEU A 23 -25.55 -7.39 -8.87
N GLU A 24 -25.54 -8.72 -8.74
CA GLU A 24 -26.77 -9.52 -8.70
C GLU A 24 -27.61 -9.22 -7.45
N LEU A 25 -26.98 -9.16 -6.28
CA LEU A 25 -27.66 -8.86 -5.01
C LEU A 25 -28.22 -7.43 -4.98
N GLU A 26 -27.49 -6.46 -5.52
CA GLU A 26 -27.98 -5.08 -5.67
C GLU A 26 -29.22 -5.01 -6.59
N LYS A 27 -29.23 -5.74 -7.71
CA LYS A 27 -30.40 -5.84 -8.60
C LYS A 27 -31.62 -6.47 -7.90
N GLN A 28 -31.40 -7.37 -6.92
CA GLN A 28 -32.45 -7.96 -6.09
C GLN A 28 -32.93 -7.02 -4.97
N GLY A 29 -32.38 -5.79 -4.87
CA GLY A 29 -32.75 -4.81 -3.86
C GLY A 29 -32.08 -5.03 -2.50
N LYS A 30 -31.07 -5.91 -2.41
CA LYS A 30 -30.33 -6.11 -1.18
C LYS A 30 -29.47 -4.90 -0.85
N LYS A 31 -29.53 -4.44 0.41
CA LYS A 31 -28.65 -3.38 0.90
C LYS A 31 -27.23 -3.91 1.03
N ILE A 32 -26.28 -3.22 0.40
CA ILE A 32 -24.87 -3.63 0.36
C ILE A 32 -24.02 -2.61 1.13
N TYR A 33 -23.13 -3.14 1.98
CA TYR A 33 -22.08 -2.42 2.71
C TYR A 33 -20.72 -2.86 2.16
N ASN A 34 -20.22 -2.13 1.14
CA ASN A 34 -18.97 -2.52 0.51
C ASN A 34 -17.77 -1.97 1.27
N MET A 35 -17.04 -2.87 1.94
CA MET A 35 -15.83 -2.62 2.71
C MET A 35 -14.62 -3.42 2.13
N SER A 36 -14.63 -3.75 0.83
CA SER A 36 -13.56 -4.53 0.20
C SER A 36 -12.48 -3.66 -0.47
N VAL A 37 -12.86 -2.54 -1.07
CA VAL A 37 -11.96 -1.72 -1.90
C VAL A 37 -11.36 -0.59 -1.09
N GLY A 38 -10.03 -0.53 -1.02
CA GLY A 38 -9.27 0.50 -0.30
C GLY A 38 -9.07 1.78 -1.10
N THR A 39 -10.15 2.38 -1.58
CA THR A 39 -10.11 3.72 -2.19
C THR A 39 -10.63 4.73 -1.17
N PRO A 40 -9.85 5.76 -0.79
CA PRO A 40 -10.31 6.82 0.07
C PRO A 40 -11.59 7.48 -0.48
N ASP A 41 -12.54 7.75 0.40
CA ASP A 41 -13.82 8.39 0.10
C ASP A 41 -13.86 9.89 0.46
N PHE A 42 -12.75 10.42 0.96
CA PHE A 42 -12.61 11.83 1.30
C PHE A 42 -12.35 12.70 0.07
N HIS A 43 -12.67 13.98 0.19
CA HIS A 43 -12.42 14.95 -0.88
C HIS A 43 -10.93 15.28 -1.00
N THR A 44 -10.46 15.40 -2.24
CA THR A 44 -9.15 16.01 -2.52
C THR A 44 -9.16 17.47 -2.04
N PRO A 45 -8.14 17.93 -1.30
CA PRO A 45 -8.04 19.33 -0.83
C PRO A 45 -8.13 20.35 -1.98
N ASP A 46 -8.85 21.45 -1.75
CA ASP A 46 -9.16 22.43 -2.80
C ASP A 46 -7.92 23.11 -3.36
N HIS A 47 -6.90 23.37 -2.55
CA HIS A 47 -5.64 23.97 -3.03
C HIS A 47 -4.92 23.09 -4.06
N ILE A 48 -5.03 21.75 -3.93
CA ILE A 48 -4.46 20.80 -4.90
C ILE A 48 -5.23 20.84 -6.23
N LYS A 49 -6.57 20.81 -6.13
CA LYS A 49 -7.43 20.92 -7.32
C LYS A 49 -7.22 22.24 -8.04
N LYS A 50 -7.11 23.35 -7.31
CA LYS A 50 -6.85 24.67 -7.84
C LYS A 50 -5.52 24.72 -8.60
N ALA A 51 -4.44 24.22 -8.00
CA ALA A 51 -3.13 24.16 -8.65
C ALA A 51 -3.16 23.32 -9.94
N LEU A 52 -3.88 22.19 -9.93
CA LEU A 52 -4.09 21.37 -11.13
C LEU A 52 -4.80 22.15 -12.24
N MET A 53 -5.92 22.80 -11.92
CA MET A 53 -6.72 23.57 -12.89
C MET A 53 -5.94 24.75 -13.48
N GLU A 54 -5.24 25.51 -12.66
CA GLU A 54 -4.40 26.62 -13.09
C GLU A 54 -3.26 26.15 -14.00
N ALA A 55 -2.61 25.06 -13.63
CA ALA A 55 -1.55 24.48 -14.44
C ALA A 55 -2.06 23.90 -15.76
N ALA A 56 -3.25 23.29 -15.77
CA ALA A 56 -3.86 22.74 -16.99
C ALA A 56 -4.38 23.81 -17.94
N ALA A 57 -4.62 25.03 -17.47
CA ALA A 57 -5.01 26.16 -18.32
C ALA A 57 -3.84 26.76 -19.14
N ASP A 58 -2.61 26.43 -18.81
CA ASP A 58 -1.42 26.89 -19.53
C ASP A 58 -0.99 25.84 -20.56
N ASP A 59 -1.07 26.20 -21.84
CA ASP A 59 -0.70 25.35 -22.99
C ASP A 59 0.75 24.84 -22.92
N GLN A 60 1.66 25.55 -22.25
CA GLN A 60 3.05 25.11 -22.10
C GLN A 60 3.16 23.83 -21.30
N ASN A 61 2.20 23.56 -20.40
CA ASN A 61 2.17 22.37 -19.56
C ASN A 61 1.61 21.12 -20.27
N TRP A 62 1.20 21.23 -21.55
CA TRP A 62 0.72 20.12 -22.38
C TRP A 62 1.82 19.48 -23.23
N ARG A 63 3.04 19.96 -23.11
CA ARG A 63 4.21 19.39 -23.77
C ARG A 63 4.71 18.18 -23.00
N TYR A 64 5.49 17.33 -23.68
CA TYR A 64 6.17 16.23 -23.02
C TYR A 64 7.05 16.73 -21.87
N SER A 65 6.86 16.14 -20.70
CA SER A 65 7.79 16.27 -19.59
C SER A 65 8.84 15.18 -19.75
N LEU A 66 10.06 15.56 -20.04
CA LEU A 66 11.17 14.59 -20.22
C LEU A 66 11.79 14.14 -18.88
N ARG A 67 11.46 14.85 -17.81
CA ARG A 67 11.93 14.61 -16.44
C ARG A 67 11.04 15.34 -15.43
N ASP A 68 11.19 15.00 -14.17
CA ASP A 68 10.53 15.71 -13.08
C ASP A 68 10.97 17.19 -13.03
N LEU A 69 10.03 18.07 -12.67
CA LEU A 69 10.33 19.47 -12.43
C LEU A 69 11.32 19.59 -11.25
N PRO A 70 12.36 20.44 -11.35
CA PRO A 70 13.24 20.69 -10.22
C PRO A 70 12.47 21.10 -8.95
N GLU A 71 11.45 21.96 -9.10
CA GLU A 71 10.60 22.42 -8.01
C GLU A 71 9.83 21.27 -7.34
N LEU A 72 9.46 20.24 -8.10
CA LEU A 72 8.82 19.04 -7.52
C LEU A 72 9.80 18.26 -6.66
N LEU A 73 11.03 18.05 -7.15
CA LEU A 73 12.07 17.35 -6.40
C LEU A 73 12.43 18.11 -5.11
N ASP A 74 12.56 19.43 -5.19
CA ASP A 74 12.82 20.30 -4.06
C ASP A 74 11.68 20.26 -3.03
N ALA A 75 10.41 20.25 -3.49
CA ALA A 75 9.24 20.12 -2.62
C ALA A 75 9.23 18.77 -1.87
N VAL A 76 9.60 17.66 -2.53
CA VAL A 76 9.74 16.35 -1.87
C VAL A 76 10.85 16.39 -0.83
N CYS A 77 12.01 16.96 -1.15
CA CYS A 77 13.13 17.08 -0.21
C CYS A 77 12.72 17.90 1.03
N ALA A 78 12.05 19.03 0.83
CA ALA A 78 11.58 19.88 1.91
C ALA A 78 10.52 19.16 2.78
N TYR A 79 9.61 18.42 2.15
CA TYR A 79 8.58 17.62 2.86
C TYR A 79 9.22 16.56 3.73
N TYR A 80 10.19 15.78 3.21
CA TYR A 80 10.88 14.74 3.97
C TYR A 80 11.67 15.31 5.15
N LYS A 81 12.36 16.42 4.94
CA LYS A 81 13.05 17.13 6.03
C LYS A 81 12.09 17.58 7.12
N LYS A 82 10.96 18.20 6.74
CA LYS A 82 9.97 18.72 7.68
C LYS A 82 9.19 17.62 8.39
N ARG A 83 8.77 16.59 7.64
CA ARG A 83 7.81 15.58 8.12
C ARG A 83 8.49 14.42 8.82
N PHE A 84 9.63 13.97 8.30
CA PHE A 84 10.31 12.76 8.75
C PHE A 84 11.71 13.02 9.32
N HIS A 85 12.17 14.28 9.33
CA HIS A 85 13.54 14.65 9.72
C HIS A 85 14.62 13.96 8.89
N VAL A 86 14.33 13.66 7.64
CA VAL A 86 15.24 13.00 6.69
C VAL A 86 15.75 14.00 5.67
N GLU A 87 17.06 14.18 5.61
CA GLU A 87 17.71 14.99 4.58
C GLU A 87 17.98 14.12 3.35
N ILE A 88 17.37 14.49 2.23
CA ILE A 88 17.54 13.87 0.91
C ILE A 88 17.87 14.95 -0.12
N THR A 89 18.44 14.53 -1.23
CA THR A 89 18.83 15.41 -2.34
C THR A 89 18.02 15.05 -3.61
N PRO A 90 17.87 15.96 -4.59
CA PRO A 90 17.06 15.72 -5.79
C PRO A 90 17.45 14.49 -6.63
N ASP A 91 18.70 14.06 -6.59
CA ASP A 91 19.16 12.82 -7.24
C ASP A 91 18.68 11.54 -6.55
N MET A 92 18.28 11.65 -5.28
CA MET A 92 17.67 10.58 -4.50
C MET A 92 16.16 10.46 -4.72
N VAL A 93 15.55 11.22 -5.63
CA VAL A 93 14.10 11.28 -5.81
C VAL A 93 13.73 11.09 -7.28
N MET A 94 12.63 10.36 -7.52
CA MET A 94 11.91 10.38 -8.79
C MET A 94 10.41 10.18 -8.59
N SER A 95 9.60 10.80 -9.46
CA SER A 95 8.17 10.49 -9.51
C SER A 95 7.89 9.17 -10.22
N VAL A 96 6.82 8.48 -9.81
CA VAL A 96 6.30 7.26 -10.44
C VAL A 96 4.78 7.37 -10.59
N TYR A 97 4.19 6.67 -11.56
CA TYR A 97 2.74 6.67 -11.80
C TYR A 97 1.97 5.84 -10.76
N GLY A 98 2.20 6.16 -9.49
CA GLY A 98 1.78 5.41 -8.32
C GLY A 98 2.78 4.30 -7.97
N SER A 99 2.83 3.91 -6.69
CA SER A 99 3.77 2.90 -6.19
C SER A 99 3.65 1.56 -6.92
N GLN A 100 2.45 1.22 -7.42
CA GLN A 100 2.22 -0.01 -8.18
C GLN A 100 3.05 -0.09 -9.47
N GLU A 101 3.09 1.00 -10.24
CA GLU A 101 3.89 1.07 -11.46
C GLU A 101 5.38 1.03 -11.12
N GLY A 102 5.80 1.81 -10.12
CA GLY A 102 7.19 1.81 -9.67
C GLY A 102 7.68 0.45 -9.20
N MET A 103 6.85 -0.30 -8.45
CA MET A 103 7.15 -1.68 -8.04
C MET A 103 7.32 -2.62 -9.23
N GLY A 104 6.45 -2.49 -10.24
CA GLY A 104 6.54 -3.28 -11.47
C GLY A 104 7.87 -3.06 -12.18
N HIS A 105 8.26 -1.82 -12.32
CA HIS A 105 9.51 -1.46 -13.01
C HIS A 105 10.77 -1.73 -12.17
N LEU A 106 10.69 -1.65 -10.83
CA LEU A 106 11.81 -2.02 -9.97
C LEU A 106 12.22 -3.49 -10.13
N GLY A 107 11.26 -4.40 -10.23
CA GLY A 107 11.57 -5.81 -10.49
C GLY A 107 12.38 -6.00 -11.78
N MET A 108 11.97 -5.32 -12.87
CA MET A 108 12.71 -5.35 -14.15
C MET A 108 14.05 -4.61 -14.09
N THR A 109 14.22 -3.67 -13.17
CA THR A 109 15.48 -2.91 -13.01
C THR A 109 16.52 -3.68 -12.22
N LEU A 110 16.08 -4.44 -11.21
CA LEU A 110 16.95 -5.00 -10.17
C LEU A 110 17.21 -6.50 -10.34
N CYS A 111 16.39 -7.22 -11.13
CA CYS A 111 16.44 -8.67 -11.21
C CYS A 111 16.71 -9.16 -12.63
N ASP A 112 17.46 -10.24 -12.69
CA ASP A 112 17.57 -11.14 -13.83
C ASP A 112 16.73 -12.40 -13.60
N GLU A 113 16.58 -13.23 -14.64
CA GLU A 113 15.83 -14.48 -14.58
C GLU A 113 16.43 -15.45 -13.54
N GLY A 114 15.61 -15.87 -12.58
CA GLY A 114 15.99 -16.79 -11.51
C GLY A 114 16.55 -16.14 -10.25
N ASP A 115 16.72 -14.83 -10.22
CA ASP A 115 17.08 -14.13 -8.98
C ASP A 115 16.01 -14.31 -7.89
N VAL A 116 16.42 -14.45 -6.64
CA VAL A 116 15.49 -14.58 -5.50
C VAL A 116 15.14 -13.21 -4.93
N VAL A 117 13.89 -13.03 -4.54
CA VAL A 117 13.43 -11.83 -3.84
C VAL A 117 12.60 -12.19 -2.62
N LEU A 118 12.73 -11.42 -1.55
CA LEU A 118 12.00 -11.63 -0.30
C LEU A 118 10.73 -10.77 -0.28
N LEU A 119 9.58 -11.42 -0.20
CA LEU A 119 8.28 -10.76 -0.13
C LEU A 119 7.55 -11.14 1.15
N PRO A 120 6.82 -10.22 1.80
CA PRO A 120 5.96 -10.58 2.94
C PRO A 120 4.77 -11.43 2.50
N ASP A 121 4.25 -12.25 3.40
CA ASP A 121 3.00 -13.01 3.22
C ASP A 121 2.21 -13.04 4.54
N PRO A 122 1.01 -12.44 4.61
CA PRO A 122 0.25 -11.82 3.51
C PRO A 122 0.81 -10.46 3.08
N CYS A 123 0.57 -10.09 1.81
CA CYS A 123 1.00 -8.80 1.29
C CYS A 123 0.12 -8.27 0.14
N TYR A 124 0.35 -7.03 -0.24
CA TYR A 124 -0.26 -6.46 -1.44
C TYR A 124 0.23 -7.20 -2.70
N PRO A 125 -0.65 -7.79 -3.54
CA PRO A 125 -0.28 -8.69 -4.64
C PRO A 125 0.69 -8.08 -5.67
N VAL A 126 0.75 -6.77 -5.77
CA VAL A 126 1.65 -6.05 -6.69
C VAL A 126 3.13 -6.32 -6.42
N PHE A 127 3.51 -6.63 -5.18
CA PHE A 127 4.91 -6.93 -4.86
C PHE A 127 5.40 -8.18 -5.60
N ALA A 128 4.55 -9.22 -5.66
CA ALA A 128 4.85 -10.42 -6.43
C ALA A 128 4.79 -10.17 -7.95
N ALA A 129 3.86 -9.33 -8.41
CA ALA A 129 3.74 -9.03 -9.83
C ALA A 129 5.02 -8.36 -10.37
N GLY A 130 5.54 -7.35 -9.66
CA GLY A 130 6.77 -6.66 -10.04
C GLY A 130 7.97 -7.58 -10.14
N SER A 131 8.19 -8.43 -9.13
CA SER A 131 9.30 -9.39 -9.14
C SER A 131 9.21 -10.39 -10.29
N LYS A 132 8.01 -10.95 -10.53
CA LYS A 132 7.77 -11.90 -11.62
C LYS A 132 7.95 -11.28 -13.00
N LEU A 133 7.61 -10.02 -13.20
CA LEU A 133 7.87 -9.29 -14.44
C LEU A 133 9.38 -9.16 -14.72
N GLY A 134 10.18 -9.01 -13.68
CA GLY A 134 11.65 -9.01 -13.75
C GLY A 134 12.27 -10.40 -13.90
N GLY A 135 11.48 -11.48 -13.91
CA GLY A 135 11.99 -12.85 -13.99
C GLY A 135 12.43 -13.45 -12.65
N ALA A 136 12.22 -12.73 -11.54
CA ALA A 136 12.63 -13.19 -10.22
C ALA A 136 11.69 -14.26 -9.65
N VAL A 137 12.22 -15.05 -8.73
CA VAL A 137 11.53 -16.09 -7.98
C VAL A 137 11.25 -15.56 -6.57
N PRO A 138 9.98 -15.31 -6.21
CA PRO A 138 9.63 -14.87 -4.87
C PRO A 138 9.86 -15.96 -3.81
N TYR A 139 10.54 -15.60 -2.74
CA TYR A 139 10.50 -16.30 -1.47
C TYR A 139 9.63 -15.49 -0.50
N TYR A 140 8.60 -16.13 0.04
CA TYR A 140 7.65 -15.46 0.93
C TYR A 140 8.04 -15.67 2.39
N TYR A 141 8.34 -14.58 3.11
CA TYR A 141 8.55 -14.62 4.55
C TYR A 141 7.22 -14.34 5.28
N PRO A 142 6.86 -15.14 6.30
CA PRO A 142 5.55 -15.05 6.91
C PRO A 142 5.40 -13.82 7.82
N LEU A 143 4.27 -13.15 7.72
CA LEU A 143 3.79 -12.18 8.71
C LEU A 143 2.71 -12.86 9.54
N VAL A 144 3.05 -13.26 10.76
CA VAL A 144 2.19 -14.06 11.65
C VAL A 144 1.81 -13.29 12.90
N ALA A 145 0.70 -13.69 13.52
CA ALA A 145 0.17 -13.03 14.71
C ALA A 145 1.15 -13.09 15.90
N GLU A 146 1.93 -14.14 16.00
CA GLU A 146 2.95 -14.35 17.04
C GLU A 146 4.06 -13.28 17.02
N HIS A 147 4.25 -12.62 15.87
CA HIS A 147 5.17 -11.50 15.64
C HIS A 147 4.44 -10.20 15.33
N ASP A 148 3.19 -10.03 15.79
CA ASP A 148 2.36 -8.83 15.50
C ASP A 148 2.26 -8.50 14.00
N PHE A 149 2.35 -9.50 13.13
CA PHE A 149 2.42 -9.37 11.68
C PHE A 149 3.54 -8.45 11.19
N LEU A 150 4.66 -8.43 11.90
CA LEU A 150 5.87 -7.69 11.52
C LEU A 150 6.91 -8.62 10.87
N PRO A 151 7.78 -8.09 10.00
CA PRO A 151 8.91 -8.84 9.48
C PRO A 151 9.82 -9.36 10.61
N TYR A 152 10.08 -10.67 10.63
CA TYR A 152 11.02 -11.28 11.55
C TYR A 152 12.19 -11.89 10.76
N VAL A 153 13.20 -11.06 10.48
CA VAL A 153 14.31 -11.40 9.57
C VAL A 153 15.16 -12.59 10.03
N LYS A 154 15.07 -12.97 11.31
CA LYS A 154 15.82 -14.12 11.87
C LYS A 154 15.28 -15.47 11.41
N ASP A 155 14.03 -15.53 10.95
CA ASP A 155 13.40 -16.74 10.43
C ASP A 155 13.70 -16.96 8.93
N ILE A 156 14.33 -15.99 8.26
CA ILE A 156 14.73 -16.14 6.86
C ILE A 156 15.97 -17.03 6.79
N PRO A 157 15.89 -18.19 6.08
CA PRO A 157 17.04 -19.12 5.98
C PRO A 157 18.25 -18.41 5.36
N GLU A 158 19.43 -18.69 5.91
CA GLU A 158 20.67 -18.02 5.49
C GLU A 158 21.01 -18.26 4.00
N ASP A 159 20.75 -19.45 3.50
CA ASP A 159 20.98 -19.81 2.11
C ASP A 159 20.02 -19.08 1.15
N VAL A 160 18.81 -18.73 1.61
CA VAL A 160 17.86 -17.90 0.90
C VAL A 160 18.31 -16.45 0.94
N ALA A 161 18.67 -15.93 2.11
CA ALA A 161 19.14 -14.56 2.27
C ALA A 161 20.35 -14.27 1.36
N ARG A 162 21.32 -15.17 1.30
CA ARG A 162 22.54 -15.03 0.46
C ARG A 162 22.28 -14.97 -1.06
N LYS A 163 21.12 -15.45 -1.52
CA LYS A 163 20.73 -15.46 -2.94
C LYS A 163 19.77 -14.34 -3.28
N SER A 164 19.29 -13.60 -2.26
CA SER A 164 18.25 -12.61 -2.45
C SER A 164 18.80 -11.28 -2.93
N ARG A 165 18.14 -10.69 -3.93
CA ARG A 165 18.50 -9.38 -4.49
C ARG A 165 17.89 -8.24 -3.69
N TYR A 166 16.61 -8.37 -3.34
CA TYR A 166 15.94 -7.37 -2.52
C TYR A 166 14.89 -7.98 -1.61
N MET A 167 14.53 -7.23 -0.59
CA MET A 167 13.44 -7.51 0.33
C MET A 167 12.42 -6.37 0.28
N VAL A 168 11.14 -6.71 0.10
CA VAL A 168 10.04 -5.73 0.22
C VAL A 168 9.58 -5.70 1.67
N VAL A 169 9.45 -4.51 2.21
CA VAL A 169 8.87 -4.23 3.54
C VAL A 169 7.76 -3.21 3.36
N SER A 170 6.56 -3.46 3.89
CA SER A 170 5.42 -2.54 3.80
C SER A 170 4.93 -2.20 5.20
N LEU A 171 5.20 -0.98 5.66
CA LEU A 171 4.81 -0.46 6.97
C LEU A 171 4.51 1.05 6.88
N PRO A 172 3.30 1.46 7.25
CA PRO A 172 2.16 0.67 7.74
C PRO A 172 1.65 -0.33 6.70
N SER A 173 1.33 -1.55 7.14
CA SER A 173 1.15 -2.70 6.26
C SER A 173 -0.27 -2.86 5.69
N ASN A 174 -0.39 -3.08 4.40
CA ASN A 174 -1.57 -3.61 3.74
C ASN A 174 -1.32 -5.10 3.41
N PRO A 175 -2.09 -6.05 3.97
CA PRO A 175 -3.44 -5.89 4.54
C PRO A 175 -3.52 -5.76 6.07
N VAL A 176 -2.46 -6.03 6.82
CA VAL A 176 -2.54 -6.40 8.25
C VAL A 176 -2.63 -5.22 9.22
N GLY A 177 -2.36 -3.99 8.77
CA GLY A 177 -2.48 -2.78 9.60
C GLY A 177 -1.38 -2.59 10.65
N SER A 178 -0.30 -3.38 10.60
CA SER A 178 0.85 -3.24 11.50
C SER A 178 1.67 -1.99 11.16
N ILE A 179 2.30 -1.40 12.17
CA ILE A 179 3.22 -0.28 12.06
C ILE A 179 4.59 -0.69 12.59
N ALA A 180 5.65 -0.01 12.14
CA ALA A 180 6.99 -0.30 12.64
C ALA A 180 7.09 -0.08 14.16
N THR A 181 7.78 -1.01 14.83
CA THR A 181 8.14 -0.89 16.24
C THR A 181 9.56 -0.32 16.38
N PRO A 182 9.91 0.28 17.54
CA PRO A 182 11.27 0.73 17.77
C PRO A 182 12.29 -0.39 17.56
N GLY A 183 13.37 -0.11 16.83
CA GLY A 183 14.45 -1.06 16.55
C GLY A 183 14.23 -1.96 15.33
N LEU A 184 13.01 -2.06 14.80
CA LEU A 184 12.72 -2.94 13.67
C LEU A 184 13.49 -2.56 12.40
N TYR A 185 13.52 -1.28 12.08
CA TYR A 185 14.23 -0.84 10.87
C TYR A 185 15.74 -0.99 11.00
N GLU A 186 16.29 -0.84 12.19
CA GLU A 186 17.71 -1.11 12.49
C GLU A 186 18.05 -2.58 12.27
N GLU A 187 17.17 -3.51 12.69
CA GLU A 187 17.34 -4.95 12.43
C GLU A 187 17.29 -5.25 10.92
N ILE A 188 16.36 -4.64 10.20
CA ILE A 188 16.25 -4.80 8.75
C ILE A 188 17.47 -4.25 8.02
N VAL A 189 17.98 -3.08 8.41
CA VAL A 189 19.21 -2.49 7.83
C VAL A 189 20.43 -3.37 8.10
N ALA A 190 20.54 -3.88 9.31
CA ALA A 190 21.63 -4.80 9.68
C ALA A 190 21.58 -6.10 8.86
N PHE A 191 20.38 -6.66 8.68
CA PHE A 191 20.15 -7.83 7.83
C PHE A 191 20.52 -7.54 6.36
N ALA A 192 20.06 -6.41 5.83
CA ALA A 192 20.37 -5.98 4.47
C ALA A 192 21.88 -5.84 4.22
N LYS A 193 22.61 -5.20 5.14
CA LYS A 193 24.06 -5.05 5.06
C LYS A 193 24.80 -6.39 5.18
N LYS A 194 24.32 -7.30 6.04
CA LYS A 194 24.95 -8.60 6.24
C LYS A 194 24.91 -9.47 4.99
N TYR A 195 23.82 -9.40 4.23
CA TYR A 195 23.59 -10.31 3.09
C TYR A 195 23.65 -9.60 1.73
N ASP A 196 23.99 -8.31 1.69
CA ASP A 196 24.01 -7.47 0.49
C ASP A 196 22.66 -7.45 -0.25
N ILE A 197 21.59 -7.24 0.53
CA ILE A 197 20.19 -7.22 0.04
C ILE A 197 19.70 -5.78 0.00
N LEU A 198 19.03 -5.37 -1.09
CA LEU A 198 18.38 -4.08 -1.17
C LEU A 198 17.02 -4.10 -0.44
N ILE A 199 16.67 -3.01 0.23
CA ILE A 199 15.35 -2.86 0.86
C ILE A 199 14.46 -1.98 -0.01
N ILE A 200 13.26 -2.46 -0.33
CA ILE A 200 12.20 -1.70 -0.98
C ILE A 200 11.10 -1.51 0.06
N HIS A 201 11.02 -0.32 0.62
CA HIS A 201 10.02 0.01 1.64
C HIS A 201 8.78 0.65 0.98
N ASP A 202 7.58 0.10 1.22
CA ASP A 202 6.31 0.70 0.82
C ASP A 202 5.70 1.46 2.01
N ASN A 203 5.73 2.79 1.94
CA ASN A 203 5.25 3.73 2.95
C ASN A 203 4.00 4.51 2.48
N ALA A 204 3.11 3.84 1.76
CA ALA A 204 1.93 4.48 1.20
C ALA A 204 0.91 4.98 2.25
N TYR A 205 1.03 4.55 3.50
CA TYR A 205 0.09 4.85 4.59
C TYR A 205 0.74 5.61 5.75
N SER A 206 1.87 6.28 5.53
CA SER A 206 2.64 7.01 6.56
C SER A 206 1.83 8.02 7.38
N ASP A 207 0.75 8.56 6.82
CA ASP A 207 -0.11 9.55 7.48
C ASP A 207 -1.41 8.96 8.04
N ILE A 208 -1.60 7.64 7.96
CA ILE A 208 -2.78 6.95 8.50
C ILE A 208 -2.30 6.00 9.60
N ILE A 209 -1.96 6.56 10.75
CA ILE A 209 -1.51 5.87 11.96
C ILE A 209 -2.29 6.44 13.13
N PHE A 210 -2.75 5.58 14.03
CA PHE A 210 -3.75 5.89 15.04
C PHE A 210 -3.15 6.04 16.45
N ASP A 211 -4.00 6.41 17.40
CA ASP A 211 -3.72 6.42 18.84
C ASP A 211 -2.54 7.35 19.23
N GLY A 212 -2.38 8.44 18.49
CA GLY A 212 -1.36 9.46 18.78
C GLY A 212 0.07 9.07 18.38
N VAL A 213 0.24 7.94 17.67
CA VAL A 213 1.54 7.55 17.13
C VAL A 213 1.80 8.31 15.83
N GLU A 214 3.00 8.85 15.70
CA GLU A 214 3.43 9.50 14.45
C GLU A 214 4.08 8.50 13.49
N GLY A 215 3.71 8.60 12.22
CA GLY A 215 4.35 7.81 11.15
C GLY A 215 5.77 8.30 10.88
N GLY A 216 6.64 7.35 10.58
CA GLY A 216 8.03 7.60 10.25
C GLY A 216 8.38 7.23 8.82
N SER A 217 9.66 7.37 8.50
CA SER A 217 10.27 6.90 7.26
C SER A 217 11.36 5.89 7.59
N PHE A 218 11.42 4.80 6.82
CA PHE A 218 12.54 3.86 6.87
C PHE A 218 13.88 4.58 6.64
N LEU A 219 13.88 5.60 5.78
CA LEU A 219 15.08 6.37 5.44
C LEU A 219 15.64 7.23 6.59
N ALA A 220 14.88 7.38 7.69
CA ALA A 220 15.36 8.03 8.91
C ALA A 220 16.36 7.13 9.69
N THR A 221 16.31 5.82 9.43
CA THR A 221 17.21 4.86 10.12
C THR A 221 18.64 4.98 9.60
N PRO A 222 19.65 5.04 10.47
CA PRO A 222 21.05 5.08 10.06
C PRO A 222 21.41 3.92 9.12
N GLY A 223 21.98 4.26 7.96
CA GLY A 223 22.37 3.28 6.94
C GLY A 223 21.26 2.83 6.00
N ALA A 224 20.00 3.21 6.22
CA ALA A 224 18.89 2.82 5.34
C ALA A 224 19.04 3.36 3.91
N ARG A 225 19.51 4.61 3.76
CA ARG A 225 19.75 5.25 2.44
C ARG A 225 20.87 4.59 1.63
N GLU A 226 21.72 3.81 2.28
CA GLU A 226 22.79 3.05 1.62
C GLU A 226 22.23 1.76 1.01
N VAL A 227 21.27 1.14 1.68
CA VAL A 227 20.77 -0.20 1.34
C VAL A 227 19.39 -0.21 0.69
N GLY A 228 18.70 0.93 0.55
CA GLY A 228 17.33 0.83 0.06
C GLY A 228 16.69 2.12 -0.44
N VAL A 229 15.43 1.92 -0.83
CA VAL A 229 14.51 2.96 -1.32
C VAL A 229 13.16 2.83 -0.64
N GLU A 230 12.42 3.95 -0.61
CA GLU A 230 11.09 4.05 -0.04
C GLU A 230 10.11 4.61 -1.06
N PHE A 231 8.94 3.97 -1.19
CA PHE A 231 7.81 4.55 -1.90
C PHE A 231 6.99 5.44 -0.95
N PHE A 232 6.80 6.68 -1.36
CA PHE A 232 5.91 7.63 -0.72
C PHE A 232 4.78 8.02 -1.68
N SER A 233 3.53 7.87 -1.25
CA SER A 233 2.37 8.07 -2.12
C SER A 233 1.46 9.21 -1.66
N LEU A 234 1.11 10.11 -2.58
CA LEU A 234 0.09 11.14 -2.32
C LEU A 234 -1.34 10.58 -2.36
N SER A 235 -1.52 9.37 -2.89
CA SER A 235 -2.84 8.76 -3.11
C SER A 235 -3.68 8.66 -1.85
N LYS A 236 -3.06 8.31 -0.72
CA LYS A 236 -3.78 8.02 0.53
C LYS A 236 -3.79 9.22 1.47
N SER A 237 -2.69 9.97 1.53
CA SER A 237 -2.58 11.15 2.38
C SER A 237 -3.45 12.32 1.88
N PHE A 238 -3.54 12.50 0.55
CA PHE A 238 -4.20 13.66 -0.05
C PHE A 238 -5.42 13.33 -0.91
N ASN A 239 -5.88 12.07 -0.91
CA ASN A 239 -7.05 11.61 -1.69
C ASN A 239 -6.96 11.88 -3.19
N VAL A 240 -5.76 11.71 -3.76
CA VAL A 240 -5.48 11.95 -5.19
C VAL A 240 -5.19 10.65 -5.93
N THR A 241 -5.90 9.57 -5.58
CA THR A 241 -5.66 8.22 -6.13
C THR A 241 -5.69 8.17 -7.66
N GLY A 242 -6.58 8.93 -8.28
CA GLY A 242 -6.73 9.03 -9.75
C GLY A 242 -5.62 9.83 -10.44
N ALA A 243 -4.88 10.68 -9.73
CA ALA A 243 -3.77 11.46 -10.29
C ALA A 243 -2.53 10.59 -10.60
N ARG A 244 -2.47 9.39 -10.04
CA ARG A 244 -1.37 8.42 -10.26
C ARG A 244 0.01 8.99 -9.99
N ILE A 245 0.23 9.62 -8.85
CA ILE A 245 1.52 10.16 -8.45
C ILE A 245 1.97 9.61 -7.10
N SER A 246 3.18 9.09 -7.08
CA SER A 246 3.97 8.67 -5.93
C SER A 246 5.45 9.00 -6.19
N PHE A 247 6.27 8.83 -5.21
CA PHE A 247 7.71 9.05 -5.31
C PHE A 247 8.46 7.79 -4.89
N LEU A 248 9.55 7.49 -5.59
CA LEU A 248 10.58 6.58 -5.14
C LEU A 248 11.75 7.43 -4.64
N ILE A 249 12.20 7.17 -3.42
CA ILE A 249 13.15 8.00 -2.68
C ILE A 249 14.19 7.09 -2.01
N GLY A 250 15.46 7.45 -2.05
CA GLY A 250 16.51 6.73 -1.33
C GLY A 250 17.80 6.59 -2.10
N ASN A 251 18.35 5.40 -2.22
CA ASN A 251 19.64 5.15 -2.84
C ASN A 251 19.72 5.71 -4.27
N PRO A 252 20.64 6.66 -4.57
CA PRO A 252 20.69 7.35 -5.86
C PRO A 252 21.08 6.42 -7.03
N GLU A 253 21.78 5.33 -6.78
CA GLU A 253 22.13 4.35 -7.83
C GLU A 253 20.89 3.59 -8.30
N ILE A 254 20.02 3.19 -7.37
CA ILE A 254 18.73 2.55 -7.68
C ILE A 254 17.82 3.53 -8.42
N ILE A 255 17.75 4.77 -7.96
CA ILE A 255 16.97 5.83 -8.63
C ILE A 255 17.47 6.06 -10.05
N SER A 256 18.78 6.14 -10.25
CA SER A 256 19.39 6.31 -11.57
C SER A 256 19.12 5.12 -12.49
N ALA A 257 19.22 3.90 -11.98
CA ALA A 257 18.93 2.67 -12.74
C ALA A 257 17.46 2.62 -13.20
N LEU A 258 16.53 2.93 -12.32
CA LEU A 258 15.10 2.99 -12.67
C LEU A 258 14.80 4.12 -13.66
N LYS A 259 15.40 5.30 -13.52
CA LYS A 259 15.28 6.40 -14.51
C LYS A 259 15.75 5.94 -15.89
N LYS A 260 16.84 5.17 -15.95
CA LYS A 260 17.36 4.61 -17.21
C LYS A 260 16.36 3.64 -17.85
N LEU A 261 15.78 2.71 -17.09
CA LEU A 261 14.76 1.79 -17.60
C LEU A 261 13.54 2.56 -18.10
N ARG A 262 12.99 3.47 -17.28
CA ARG A 262 11.79 4.22 -17.61
C ARG A 262 11.94 5.12 -18.84
N SER A 263 13.12 5.65 -19.09
CA SER A 263 13.38 6.43 -20.31
C SER A 263 13.15 5.66 -21.61
N GLN A 264 13.04 4.31 -21.53
CA GLN A 264 12.75 3.43 -22.67
C GLN A 264 11.28 2.96 -22.71
N ILE A 265 10.48 3.29 -21.69
CA ILE A 265 9.09 2.83 -21.53
C ILE A 265 8.12 4.00 -21.67
N ASP A 266 8.37 5.09 -20.95
CA ASP A 266 7.51 6.27 -20.89
C ASP A 266 8.34 7.55 -20.83
N PHE A 267 7.63 8.69 -21.01
CA PHE A 267 8.16 10.02 -20.69
C PHE A 267 7.77 10.42 -19.27
N GLY A 268 8.24 11.60 -18.82
CA GLY A 268 7.93 12.14 -17.50
C GLY A 268 6.43 12.43 -17.31
N MET A 269 6.03 12.56 -16.06
CA MET A 269 4.67 12.79 -15.63
C MET A 269 4.10 14.11 -16.18
N PHE A 270 2.81 14.12 -16.50
CA PHE A 270 2.08 15.30 -16.97
C PHE A 270 2.29 16.49 -16.02
N LEU A 271 2.74 17.64 -16.58
CA LEU A 271 3.19 18.78 -15.78
C LEU A 271 2.13 19.32 -14.81
N PRO A 272 0.83 19.42 -15.16
CA PRO A 272 -0.20 19.82 -14.20
C PRO A 272 -0.30 18.91 -12.98
N ILE A 273 -0.07 17.61 -13.12
CA ILE A 273 -0.03 16.67 -11.98
C ILE A 273 1.17 16.95 -11.10
N GLN A 274 2.35 17.24 -11.68
CA GLN A 274 3.54 17.60 -10.92
C GLN A 274 3.32 18.89 -10.12
N LYS A 275 2.68 19.92 -10.71
CA LYS A 275 2.34 21.18 -10.03
C LYS A 275 1.30 21.00 -8.92
N ALA A 276 0.31 20.12 -9.14
CA ALA A 276 -0.63 19.74 -8.09
C ALA A 276 0.05 19.00 -6.92
N ALA A 277 1.05 18.17 -7.22
CA ALA A 277 1.83 17.49 -6.20
C ALA A 277 2.70 18.47 -5.38
N ILE A 278 3.31 19.47 -6.00
CA ILE A 278 4.00 20.55 -5.28
C ILE A 278 3.03 21.24 -4.31
N ALA A 279 1.83 21.62 -4.78
CA ALA A 279 0.82 22.23 -3.92
C ALA A 279 0.39 21.33 -2.75
N ALA A 280 0.35 20.01 -2.95
CA ALA A 280 0.04 19.05 -1.89
C ALA A 280 1.15 19.02 -0.83
N LEU A 281 2.42 18.96 -1.26
CA LEU A 281 3.58 18.83 -0.37
C LEU A 281 3.89 20.11 0.42
N GLU A 282 3.67 21.27 -0.20
CA GLU A 282 3.91 22.58 0.43
C GLU A 282 2.70 23.11 1.20
N GLY A 283 1.52 22.57 0.92
CA GLY A 283 0.26 23.01 1.48
C GLY A 283 0.03 22.64 2.95
N PRO A 284 -1.11 23.05 3.52
CA PRO A 284 -1.49 22.69 4.88
C PRO A 284 -1.83 21.21 5.01
N LEU A 285 -1.47 20.60 6.15
CA LEU A 285 -1.73 19.19 6.45
C LEU A 285 -2.96 18.97 7.34
N ASP A 286 -3.80 20.00 7.53
CA ASP A 286 -4.98 19.89 8.41
C ASP A 286 -5.99 18.86 7.89
N SER A 287 -6.20 18.78 6.58
CA SER A 287 -7.05 17.77 5.94
C SER A 287 -6.52 16.35 6.12
N VAL A 288 -5.19 16.18 6.10
CA VAL A 288 -4.53 14.88 6.32
C VAL A 288 -4.75 14.41 7.77
N LYS A 289 -4.57 15.33 8.73
CA LYS A 289 -4.81 15.06 10.16
C LYS A 289 -6.28 14.76 10.45
N GLU A 290 -7.19 15.53 9.85
CA GLU A 290 -8.63 15.30 9.98
C GLU A 290 -9.04 13.95 9.43
N GLN A 291 -8.57 13.61 8.24
CA GLN A 291 -8.81 12.32 7.62
C GLN A 291 -8.30 11.16 8.50
N CYS A 292 -7.11 11.29 9.09
CA CYS A 292 -6.57 10.28 10.00
C CYS A 292 -7.48 10.08 11.22
N ARG A 293 -7.99 11.17 11.82
CA ARG A 293 -8.96 11.10 12.92
C ARG A 293 -10.26 10.39 12.53
N GLN A 294 -10.75 10.65 11.31
CA GLN A 294 -11.95 9.97 10.80
C GLN A 294 -11.70 8.48 10.54
N TYR A 295 -10.54 8.09 10.00
CA TYR A 295 -10.18 6.69 9.87
C TYR A 295 -10.09 5.99 11.24
N GLN A 296 -9.52 6.65 12.25
CA GLN A 296 -9.51 6.12 13.61
C GLN A 296 -10.91 5.90 14.14
N ALA A 297 -11.82 6.86 14.00
CA ALA A 297 -13.21 6.72 14.43
C ALA A 297 -13.95 5.58 13.71
N ARG A 298 -13.64 5.34 12.42
CA ARG A 298 -14.18 4.21 11.65
C ARG A 298 -13.61 2.88 12.13
N ARG A 299 -12.29 2.81 12.41
CA ARG A 299 -11.63 1.64 13.00
C ARG A 299 -12.29 1.29 14.33
N ASP A 300 -12.46 2.27 15.23
CA ASP A 300 -13.04 2.07 16.55
C ASP A 300 -14.50 1.57 16.42
N ALA A 301 -15.32 2.22 15.58
CA ALA A 301 -16.69 1.78 15.35
C ALA A 301 -16.78 0.35 14.79
N LEU A 302 -15.84 -0.07 13.94
CA LEU A 302 -15.81 -1.42 13.42
C LEU A 302 -15.35 -2.44 14.47
N CYS A 303 -14.22 -2.21 15.11
CA CYS A 303 -13.63 -3.14 16.07
C CYS A 303 -14.52 -3.31 17.30
N ASP A 304 -15.03 -2.22 17.89
CA ASP A 304 -15.95 -2.27 19.03
C ASP A 304 -17.27 -2.94 18.65
N GLY A 305 -17.77 -2.63 17.45
CA GLY A 305 -18.97 -3.25 16.91
C GLY A 305 -18.83 -4.76 16.75
N LEU A 306 -17.76 -5.22 16.09
CA LEU A 306 -17.50 -6.65 15.91
C LEU A 306 -17.27 -7.38 17.24
N ALA A 307 -16.54 -6.76 18.19
CA ALA A 307 -16.35 -7.30 19.53
C ALA A 307 -17.69 -7.48 20.26
N SER A 308 -18.64 -6.54 20.10
CA SER A 308 -19.97 -6.60 20.71
C SER A 308 -20.83 -7.79 20.28
N ILE A 309 -20.48 -8.39 19.12
CA ILE A 309 -21.16 -9.59 18.59
C ILE A 309 -20.27 -10.85 18.71
N GLY A 310 -19.20 -10.80 19.50
CA GLY A 310 -18.32 -11.94 19.74
C GLY A 310 -17.28 -12.21 18.66
N TRP A 311 -17.09 -11.27 17.73
CA TRP A 311 -16.03 -11.34 16.71
C TRP A 311 -14.88 -10.40 17.10
N GLU A 312 -14.00 -10.88 17.96
CA GLU A 312 -12.84 -10.13 18.41
C GLU A 312 -11.86 -9.89 17.25
N THR A 313 -11.48 -8.63 17.08
CA THR A 313 -10.49 -8.22 16.09
C THR A 313 -9.42 -7.38 16.80
N PRO A 314 -8.13 -7.58 16.50
CA PRO A 314 -7.12 -6.66 17.00
C PRO A 314 -7.37 -5.27 16.42
N ASN A 315 -7.27 -4.23 17.24
CA ASN A 315 -7.30 -2.85 16.77
C ASN A 315 -6.07 -2.61 15.88
N GLY A 316 -6.28 -2.45 14.57
CA GLY A 316 -5.23 -2.04 13.65
C GLY A 316 -4.61 -0.71 14.10
N LYS A 317 -3.29 -0.63 14.08
CA LYS A 317 -2.55 0.58 14.52
C LYS A 317 -2.37 1.59 13.39
N GLY A 318 -2.54 1.16 12.15
CA GLY A 318 -2.39 2.03 10.98
C GLY A 318 -3.13 1.50 9.76
N THR A 319 -3.04 2.23 8.67
CA THR A 319 -3.72 2.04 7.39
C THR A 319 -5.23 2.31 7.44
N MET A 320 -5.86 2.25 6.28
CA MET A 320 -7.32 2.30 6.16
C MET A 320 -7.96 0.89 6.17
N PHE A 321 -7.30 -0.09 6.83
CA PHE A 321 -7.74 -1.49 6.85
C PHE A 321 -7.78 -2.05 8.27
N VAL A 322 -8.69 -3.01 8.48
CA VAL A 322 -8.71 -3.88 9.64
C VAL A 322 -8.57 -5.31 9.17
N TRP A 323 -7.62 -6.03 9.74
CA TRP A 323 -7.32 -7.43 9.47
C TRP A 323 -7.96 -8.28 10.56
N ALA A 324 -9.00 -9.03 10.20
CA ALA A 324 -9.80 -9.78 11.14
C ALA A 324 -9.68 -11.29 10.91
N LYS A 325 -9.38 -12.04 11.98
CA LYS A 325 -9.46 -13.50 11.94
C LYS A 325 -10.90 -13.92 11.73
N LEU A 326 -11.13 -14.99 10.97
CA LEU A 326 -12.47 -15.53 10.77
C LEU A 326 -13.09 -15.98 12.11
N PRO A 327 -14.39 -15.71 12.34
CA PRO A 327 -15.03 -16.06 13.60
C PRO A 327 -15.21 -17.58 13.73
N GLY A 328 -15.13 -18.07 14.95
CA GLY A 328 -15.32 -19.50 15.29
C GLY A 328 -14.19 -20.39 14.76
N LYS A 329 -14.57 -21.48 14.08
CA LYS A 329 -13.62 -22.48 13.52
C LYS A 329 -13.50 -22.39 11.99
N ARG A 330 -13.92 -21.30 11.40
CA ARG A 330 -13.86 -21.08 9.95
C ARG A 330 -12.40 -20.89 9.50
N THR A 331 -12.07 -21.45 8.35
CA THR A 331 -10.71 -21.37 7.77
C THR A 331 -10.73 -20.94 6.31
N ASP A 332 -11.83 -21.10 5.58
CA ASP A 332 -11.96 -20.70 4.18
C ASP A 332 -12.43 -19.25 4.08
N SER A 333 -11.52 -18.35 3.74
CA SER A 333 -11.80 -16.91 3.67
C SER A 333 -12.69 -16.52 2.50
N MET A 334 -12.61 -17.22 1.37
CA MET A 334 -13.46 -16.95 0.21
C MET A 334 -14.91 -17.39 0.46
N ALA A 335 -15.10 -18.61 0.95
CA ALA A 335 -16.43 -19.10 1.30
C ALA A 335 -17.10 -18.22 2.36
N PHE A 336 -16.31 -17.75 3.34
CA PHE A 336 -16.80 -16.83 4.36
C PHE A 336 -17.21 -15.48 3.78
N CYS A 337 -16.41 -14.89 2.88
CA CYS A 337 -16.76 -13.62 2.22
C CYS A 337 -18.05 -13.71 1.41
N MET A 338 -18.26 -14.84 0.72
CA MET A 338 -19.51 -15.11 -0.02
C MET A 338 -20.70 -15.24 0.94
N GLU A 339 -20.57 -16.00 2.02
CA GLU A 339 -21.60 -16.15 3.05
C GLU A 339 -21.95 -14.78 3.68
N LEU A 340 -20.95 -13.99 4.04
CA LEU A 340 -21.12 -12.66 4.64
C LEU A 340 -21.86 -11.71 3.71
N MET A 341 -21.51 -11.71 2.42
CA MET A 341 -22.19 -10.90 1.41
C MET A 341 -23.63 -11.37 1.20
N GLU A 342 -23.87 -12.68 1.10
CA GLU A 342 -25.19 -13.24 0.87
C GLU A 342 -26.14 -13.08 2.05
N LYS A 343 -25.67 -13.27 3.28
CA LYS A 343 -26.52 -13.19 4.47
C LYS A 343 -26.63 -11.76 4.99
N ALA A 344 -25.50 -11.08 5.18
CA ALA A 344 -25.45 -9.77 5.82
C ALA A 344 -25.36 -8.58 4.83
N GLY A 345 -25.12 -8.82 3.53
CA GLY A 345 -24.87 -7.74 2.57
C GLY A 345 -23.55 -7.01 2.80
N VAL A 346 -22.63 -7.57 3.58
CA VAL A 346 -21.32 -6.98 3.87
C VAL A 346 -20.27 -7.61 2.99
N ILE A 347 -19.52 -6.77 2.27
CA ILE A 347 -18.45 -7.22 1.37
C ILE A 347 -17.11 -6.83 1.96
N VAL A 348 -16.25 -7.83 2.11
CA VAL A 348 -14.86 -7.70 2.58
C VAL A 348 -13.92 -8.43 1.62
N THR A 349 -12.62 -8.26 1.77
CA THR A 349 -11.65 -8.97 0.92
C THR A 349 -11.20 -10.24 1.64
N PRO A 350 -11.27 -11.42 0.98
CA PRO A 350 -10.74 -12.65 1.56
C PRO A 350 -9.24 -12.58 1.77
N GLY A 351 -8.76 -13.12 2.87
CA GLY A 351 -7.35 -13.07 3.22
C GLY A 351 -6.47 -13.84 2.26
N ALA A 352 -6.97 -14.94 1.69
CA ALA A 352 -6.28 -15.71 0.64
C ALA A 352 -5.86 -14.85 -0.57
N SER A 353 -6.55 -13.72 -0.83
CA SER A 353 -6.17 -12.77 -1.89
C SER A 353 -4.83 -12.08 -1.66
N PHE A 354 -4.28 -12.17 -0.45
CA PHE A 354 -3.02 -11.53 -0.07
C PHE A 354 -1.86 -12.52 0.10
N GLY A 355 -2.13 -13.80 -0.08
CA GLY A 355 -1.15 -14.88 0.05
C GLY A 355 -1.63 -16.03 0.96
N PRO A 356 -0.93 -17.17 0.95
CA PRO A 356 -1.30 -18.36 1.74
C PRO A 356 -1.46 -18.11 3.25
N HIS A 357 -0.60 -17.28 3.87
CA HIS A 357 -0.72 -16.94 5.29
C HIS A 357 -1.86 -15.95 5.59
N GLY A 358 -2.53 -15.44 4.55
CA GLY A 358 -3.77 -14.70 4.68
C GLY A 358 -5.01 -15.57 4.86
N GLU A 359 -4.93 -16.89 4.62
CA GLU A 359 -6.05 -17.79 4.81
C GLU A 359 -6.47 -17.84 6.29
N GLY A 360 -7.77 -17.91 6.54
CA GLY A 360 -8.31 -17.79 7.90
C GLY A 360 -8.53 -16.34 8.38
N TYR A 361 -8.33 -15.37 7.51
CA TYR A 361 -8.54 -13.93 7.79
C TYR A 361 -9.38 -13.26 6.70
N VAL A 362 -9.89 -12.05 7.01
CA VAL A 362 -10.48 -11.12 6.04
C VAL A 362 -9.97 -9.71 6.29
N ARG A 363 -9.95 -8.89 5.23
CA ARG A 363 -9.62 -7.47 5.32
C ARG A 363 -10.87 -6.61 5.14
N PHE A 364 -11.19 -5.80 6.14
CA PHE A 364 -12.14 -4.70 6.03
C PHE A 364 -11.45 -3.42 5.58
N ALA A 365 -12.05 -2.68 4.64
CA ALA A 365 -11.64 -1.32 4.28
C ALA A 365 -12.52 -0.30 5.02
N LEU A 366 -11.91 0.69 5.65
CA LEU A 366 -12.57 1.74 6.45
C LEU A 366 -13.10 2.88 5.55
N VAL A 367 -13.88 2.53 4.53
CA VAL A 367 -14.40 3.45 3.50
C VAL A 367 -15.85 3.85 3.71
N LEU A 368 -16.45 3.44 4.81
CA LEU A 368 -17.79 3.84 5.22
C LEU A 368 -17.73 4.70 6.49
N PRO A 369 -18.63 5.68 6.65
CA PRO A 369 -18.68 6.47 7.87
C PRO A 369 -19.16 5.61 9.07
N PRO A 370 -18.85 6.01 10.32
CA PRO A 370 -19.12 5.20 11.52
C PRO A 370 -20.56 4.70 11.65
N GLU A 371 -21.54 5.50 11.29
CA GLU A 371 -22.96 5.11 11.31
C GLU A 371 -23.27 3.98 10.32
N LYS A 372 -22.65 3.98 9.14
CA LYS A 372 -22.83 2.90 8.17
C LYS A 372 -22.08 1.63 8.58
N ILE A 373 -20.95 1.78 9.24
CA ILE A 373 -20.22 0.65 9.85
C ILE A 373 -21.08 -0.01 10.92
N LYS A 374 -21.72 0.78 11.80
CA LYS A 374 -22.65 0.25 12.81
C LYS A 374 -23.84 -0.48 12.18
N GLU A 375 -24.42 0.05 11.11
CA GLU A 375 -25.47 -0.65 10.34
C GLU A 375 -24.96 -1.98 9.76
N ALA A 376 -23.75 -2.02 9.22
CA ALA A 376 -23.13 -3.24 8.70
C ALA A 376 -22.93 -4.29 9.79
N VAL A 377 -22.41 -3.90 10.95
CA VAL A 377 -22.24 -4.80 12.12
C VAL A 377 -23.58 -5.34 12.59
N GLU A 378 -24.61 -4.50 12.66
CA GLU A 378 -25.96 -4.95 13.03
C GLU A 378 -26.53 -5.95 12.02
N SER A 379 -26.24 -5.74 10.72
CA SER A 379 -26.60 -6.70 9.68
C SER A 379 -25.88 -8.05 9.86
N ILE A 380 -24.59 -8.03 10.25
CA ILE A 380 -23.86 -9.26 10.59
C ILE A 380 -24.51 -9.94 11.80
N ARG A 381 -24.78 -9.21 12.86
CA ARG A 381 -25.39 -9.74 14.10
C ARG A 381 -26.72 -10.46 13.82
N THR A 382 -27.56 -9.88 12.96
CA THR A 382 -28.90 -10.41 12.66
C THR A 382 -28.87 -11.53 11.61
N SER A 383 -27.76 -11.70 10.88
CA SER A 383 -27.60 -12.71 9.84
C SER A 383 -27.32 -14.13 10.37
N GLY A 384 -26.95 -14.27 11.64
CA GLY A 384 -26.59 -15.55 12.27
C GLY A 384 -25.23 -16.11 11.86
N ILE A 385 -24.31 -15.24 11.42
CA ILE A 385 -22.92 -15.60 11.06
C ILE A 385 -22.05 -15.74 12.28
#